data_4bce456ebc194ca6f3f8abe8f0a40967
#
_entry.id   4bce456ebc194ca6f3f8abe8f0a40967
#
_cell.length_a   1.000
_cell.length_b   1.000
_cell.length_c   1.000
_cell.angle_alpha   90.00
_cell.angle_beta   90.00
_cell.angle_gamma   90.00
#
_symmetry.space_group_name_H-M   'P 1'
#
loop_
_entity.id
_entity.type
_entity.pdbx_description
1 polymer ?
#
loop_
_entity_poly.entity_id
_entity_poly.type
_entity_poly.pdbx_seq_one_letter_code
_entity_poly.pdbx_strand_id
1 'polypeptide(L)'
;LIKYLIQTFTDKDDIKNLTVEDFKNIKSRDVNLFLGDYCPRYYKEREDHTFVYENNNRALARKKSSISTLFKFLYRNEQLPTNITDGFNPIKLPKPQPDAIKRLDIDEVMVMLDAVESGEGLTEKEKVYWEKTKLRDKAILALFVTYGLRLNELRELNISSFNFSRGEFKIYRKRGKEVLMPINKTCENVVIDYINYERPKSEDLPEDVQDALFLSLQRKRLTPRAIRQLVKKYTSICMHTSRDKGYSPHKLRATAATSLIQSGFSIYDVKALLDHDNVTTTQLYAAHKKNIKRDIVNNFEWLDEKEEVSLDDIKASDNESNNNLEANDVNIDTEADIKDKNQE
;
A
#
# COMPACT_ATOMS: atom_id res chain seq x y z
N LEU A 1 10.24 -15.44 24.24
CA LEU A 1 9.74 -16.79 24.56
C LEU A 1 10.88 -17.73 24.95
N ILE A 2 11.85 -17.98 24.07
CA ILE A 2 12.90 -18.97 24.33
C ILE A 2 13.63 -18.71 25.68
N LYS A 3 14.03 -17.46 25.95
CA LYS A 3 14.62 -17.12 27.26
C LYS A 3 13.68 -17.34 28.43
N TYR A 4 12.40 -17.00 28.28
CA TYR A 4 11.37 -17.26 29.29
C TYR A 4 11.20 -18.75 29.54
N LEU A 5 11.17 -19.54 28.46
CA LEU A 5 11.04 -21.00 28.56
C LEU A 5 12.24 -21.61 29.25
N ILE A 6 13.48 -21.18 28.94
CA ILE A 6 14.70 -21.64 29.63
C ILE A 6 14.58 -21.37 31.13
N GLN A 7 14.27 -20.15 31.51
CA GLN A 7 14.21 -19.72 32.90
C GLN A 7 13.07 -20.35 33.70
N THR A 8 11.98 -20.76 33.03
CA THR A 8 10.77 -21.21 33.72
C THR A 8 10.60 -22.74 33.67
N PHE A 9 11.10 -23.40 32.63
CA PHE A 9 10.80 -24.81 32.36
C PHE A 9 12.04 -25.72 32.17
N THR A 10 13.23 -25.15 32.22
CA THR A 10 14.48 -25.94 32.07
C THR A 10 15.54 -25.49 33.05
N ASP A 11 16.48 -26.39 33.37
CA ASP A 11 17.67 -26.08 34.17
C ASP A 11 18.85 -25.61 33.31
N LYS A 12 18.59 -25.19 32.07
CA LYS A 12 19.61 -24.82 31.10
C LYS A 12 19.79 -23.27 31.07
N ASP A 13 21.03 -22.84 31.02
CA ASP A 13 21.38 -21.42 31.03
C ASP A 13 21.50 -20.81 29.62
N ASP A 14 21.82 -21.60 28.59
CA ASP A 14 22.03 -21.13 27.23
C ASP A 14 20.99 -21.70 26.24
N ILE A 15 20.50 -20.81 25.38
CA ILE A 15 19.61 -21.15 24.27
C ILE A 15 20.17 -22.25 23.37
N LYS A 16 21.48 -22.30 23.20
CA LYS A 16 22.16 -23.29 22.35
C LYS A 16 22.02 -24.72 22.88
N ASN A 17 21.75 -24.88 24.14
CA ASN A 17 21.60 -26.16 24.80
C ASN A 17 20.17 -26.71 24.77
N LEU A 18 19.21 -25.94 24.21
CA LEU A 18 17.83 -26.37 24.04
C LEU A 18 17.72 -27.47 23.00
N THR A 19 16.95 -28.49 23.37
CA THR A 19 16.59 -29.63 22.54
C THR A 19 15.09 -29.68 22.33
N VAL A 20 14.62 -30.53 21.44
CA VAL A 20 13.17 -30.73 21.22
C VAL A 20 12.46 -31.25 22.46
N GLU A 21 13.17 -32.02 23.28
CA GLU A 21 12.62 -32.56 24.54
C GLU A 21 12.14 -31.44 25.47
N ASP A 22 12.86 -30.32 25.52
CA ASP A 22 12.49 -29.16 26.35
C ASP A 22 11.16 -28.54 25.95
N PHE A 23 10.74 -28.75 24.71
CA PHE A 23 9.44 -28.25 24.19
C PHE A 23 8.30 -29.23 24.45
N LYS A 24 8.55 -30.51 24.70
CA LYS A 24 7.49 -31.52 24.92
C LYS A 24 6.67 -31.27 26.19
N ASN A 25 7.28 -30.63 27.18
CA ASN A 25 6.63 -30.35 28.46
C ASN A 25 5.81 -29.07 28.45
N ILE A 26 5.94 -28.25 27.41
CA ILE A 26 5.23 -26.96 27.29
C ILE A 26 3.78 -27.21 26.87
N LYS A 27 2.84 -26.67 27.63
CA LYS A 27 1.40 -26.77 27.39
C LYS A 27 0.84 -25.43 26.87
N SER A 28 -0.34 -25.48 26.29
CA SER A 28 -1.03 -24.26 25.81
C SER A 28 -1.17 -23.17 26.88
N ARG A 29 -1.42 -23.61 28.16
CA ARG A 29 -1.54 -22.70 29.30
C ARG A 29 -0.27 -21.88 29.54
N ASP A 30 0.88 -22.51 29.37
CA ASP A 30 2.19 -21.86 29.62
C ASP A 30 2.49 -20.77 28.60
N VAL A 31 2.10 -21.02 27.34
CA VAL A 31 2.17 -20.01 26.29
C VAL A 31 1.14 -18.89 26.51
N ASN A 32 -0.06 -19.22 27.01
CA ASN A 32 -1.08 -18.23 27.35
C ASN A 32 -0.63 -17.33 28.51
N LEU A 33 -0.02 -17.87 29.56
CA LEU A 33 0.59 -17.11 30.66
C LEU A 33 1.73 -16.21 30.15
N PHE A 34 2.61 -16.76 29.29
CA PHE A 34 3.67 -15.96 28.68
C PHE A 34 3.13 -14.77 27.90
N LEU A 35 2.08 -14.95 27.08
CA LEU A 35 1.50 -13.91 26.25
C LEU A 35 0.58 -12.95 27.02
N GLY A 36 -0.10 -13.45 28.08
CA GLY A 36 -1.07 -12.67 28.86
C GLY A 36 -0.44 -11.88 29.99
N ASP A 37 0.51 -12.47 30.71
CA ASP A 37 1.04 -11.91 31.95
C ASP A 37 2.46 -11.36 31.76
N TYR A 38 3.36 -12.17 31.21
CA TYR A 38 4.76 -11.78 31.07
C TYR A 38 5.01 -10.79 29.91
N CYS A 39 4.49 -11.08 28.72
CA CYS A 39 4.77 -10.27 27.52
C CYS A 39 4.17 -8.87 27.51
N PRO A 40 2.98 -8.60 28.08
CA PRO A 40 2.39 -7.24 28.02
C PRO A 40 3.33 -6.20 28.59
N ARG A 41 3.96 -6.50 29.72
CA ARG A 41 4.94 -5.62 30.37
C ARG A 41 6.05 -6.46 30.99
N TYR A 42 7.30 -6.16 30.60
CA TYR A 42 8.46 -6.85 31.16
C TYR A 42 9.65 -5.92 31.32
N TYR A 43 10.56 -6.28 32.19
CA TYR A 43 11.72 -5.48 32.56
C TYR A 43 12.98 -6.13 31.99
N LYS A 44 13.92 -5.31 31.56
CA LYS A 44 15.30 -5.73 31.22
C LYS A 44 16.29 -4.87 31.92
N GLU A 45 17.15 -5.50 32.68
CA GLU A 45 18.30 -4.86 33.30
C GLU A 45 19.46 -4.83 32.30
N ARG A 46 20.09 -3.69 32.16
CA ARG A 46 21.33 -3.50 31.42
C ARG A 46 22.18 -2.52 32.19
N GLU A 47 23.36 -2.99 32.63
CA GLU A 47 24.26 -2.20 33.46
C GLU A 47 23.48 -1.60 34.66
N ASP A 48 23.47 -0.31 34.84
CA ASP A 48 22.79 0.36 35.95
C ASP A 48 21.35 0.82 35.64
N HIS A 49 20.77 0.35 34.52
CA HIS A 49 19.46 0.83 34.07
C HIS A 49 18.46 -0.31 33.84
N THR A 50 17.27 -0.14 34.43
CA THR A 50 16.12 -1.03 34.17
C THR A 50 15.24 -0.45 33.06
N PHE A 51 15.15 -1.13 31.94
CA PHE A 51 14.28 -0.77 30.83
C PHE A 51 12.94 -1.46 30.95
N VAL A 52 11.86 -0.69 30.88
CA VAL A 52 10.49 -1.20 30.84
C VAL A 52 10.06 -1.35 29.38
N TYR A 53 9.59 -2.52 29.03
CA TYR A 53 9.05 -2.81 27.69
C TYR A 53 7.55 -3.14 27.80
N GLU A 54 6.74 -2.41 27.04
CA GLU A 54 5.31 -2.64 26.92
C GLU A 54 4.96 -3.10 25.51
N ASN A 55 4.09 -4.08 25.40
CA ASN A 55 3.62 -4.62 24.14
C ASN A 55 2.11 -4.42 23.99
N ASN A 56 1.70 -3.74 22.93
CA ASN A 56 0.30 -3.67 22.55
C ASN A 56 -0.18 -5.00 21.93
N ASN A 57 -1.50 -5.14 21.75
CA ASN A 57 -2.10 -6.37 21.23
C ASN A 57 -1.58 -6.76 19.83
N ARG A 58 -1.17 -5.80 18.97
CA ARG A 58 -0.54 -6.11 17.67
C ARG A 58 0.83 -6.79 17.85
N ALA A 59 1.62 -6.32 18.80
CA ALA A 59 2.91 -6.92 19.12
C ALA A 59 2.73 -8.31 19.72
N LEU A 60 1.75 -8.49 20.62
CA LEU A 60 1.42 -9.79 21.22
C LEU A 60 0.91 -10.78 20.17
N ALA A 61 0.02 -10.36 19.28
CA ALA A 61 -0.47 -11.20 18.18
C ALA A 61 0.64 -11.67 17.25
N ARG A 62 1.62 -10.80 16.94
CA ARG A 62 2.79 -11.18 16.14
C ARG A 62 3.65 -12.22 16.88
N LYS A 63 3.86 -12.04 18.18
CA LYS A 63 4.57 -13.02 19.01
C LYS A 63 3.82 -14.36 19.03
N LYS A 64 2.51 -14.34 19.24
CA LYS A 64 1.65 -15.53 19.18
C LYS A 64 1.79 -16.24 17.83
N SER A 65 1.74 -15.51 16.72
CA SER A 65 1.89 -16.09 15.38
C SER A 65 3.23 -16.80 15.20
N SER A 66 4.33 -16.19 15.66
CA SER A 66 5.67 -16.80 15.58
C SER A 66 5.77 -18.07 16.43
N ILE A 67 5.19 -18.06 17.64
CA ILE A 67 5.13 -19.22 18.52
C ILE A 67 4.29 -20.33 17.88
N SER A 68 3.11 -19.98 17.36
CA SER A 68 2.23 -20.93 16.68
C SER A 68 2.92 -21.59 15.47
N THR A 69 3.70 -20.82 14.71
CA THR A 69 4.45 -21.36 13.58
C THR A 69 5.50 -22.37 14.02
N LEU A 70 6.24 -22.09 15.11
CA LEU A 70 7.22 -23.01 15.66
C LEU A 70 6.58 -24.31 16.13
N PHE A 71 5.55 -24.24 16.98
CA PHE A 71 4.90 -25.44 17.52
C PHE A 71 4.19 -26.25 16.43
N LYS A 72 3.56 -25.60 15.44
CA LYS A 72 3.00 -26.32 14.29
C LYS A 72 4.07 -27.00 13.44
N PHE A 73 5.23 -26.38 13.28
CA PHE A 73 6.36 -26.99 12.57
C PHE A 73 6.85 -28.24 13.32
N LEU A 74 7.10 -28.15 14.64
CA LEU A 74 7.55 -29.28 15.47
C LEU A 74 6.52 -30.42 15.46
N TYR A 75 5.22 -30.09 15.56
CA TYR A 75 4.15 -31.10 15.49
C TYR A 75 4.08 -31.78 14.13
N ARG A 76 4.12 -31.03 13.02
CA ARG A 76 4.07 -31.59 11.67
C ARG A 76 5.26 -32.45 11.29
N ASN A 77 6.39 -32.21 11.93
CA ASN A 77 7.60 -33.05 11.80
C ASN A 77 7.69 -34.17 12.89
N GLU A 78 6.55 -34.48 13.51
CA GLU A 78 6.42 -35.59 14.50
C GLU A 78 7.36 -35.44 15.72
N GLN A 79 7.89 -34.24 15.95
CA GLN A 79 8.78 -33.94 17.07
C GLN A 79 8.01 -33.69 18.38
N LEU A 80 6.73 -33.31 18.26
CA LEU A 80 5.81 -33.15 19.39
C LEU A 80 4.61 -34.09 19.26
N PRO A 81 4.12 -34.65 20.35
CA PRO A 81 3.02 -35.62 20.34
C PRO A 81 1.66 -34.96 20.05
N THR A 82 1.52 -33.67 20.34
CA THR A 82 0.24 -32.93 20.21
C THR A 82 0.44 -31.51 19.65
N ASN A 83 -0.57 -31.03 18.96
CA ASN A 83 -0.60 -29.63 18.51
C ASN A 83 -1.16 -28.72 19.62
N ILE A 84 -0.29 -28.12 20.41
CA ILE A 84 -0.70 -27.25 21.52
C ILE A 84 -1.26 -25.88 21.04
N THR A 85 -1.14 -25.55 19.76
CA THR A 85 -1.52 -24.20 19.27
C THR A 85 -3.02 -23.95 19.26
N ASP A 86 -3.82 -25.03 19.26
CA ASP A 86 -5.29 -24.95 19.25
C ASP A 86 -5.83 -24.44 20.59
N GLY A 87 -5.08 -24.60 21.68
CA GLY A 87 -5.40 -24.04 23.00
C GLY A 87 -4.88 -22.62 23.25
N PHE A 88 -4.35 -21.92 22.25
CA PHE A 88 -3.85 -20.55 22.44
C PHE A 88 -5.01 -19.54 22.47
N ASN A 89 -5.05 -18.74 23.54
CA ASN A 89 -6.06 -17.69 23.70
C ASN A 89 -6.06 -16.69 22.54
N PRO A 90 -7.25 -16.27 22.05
CA PRO A 90 -7.35 -15.23 21.04
C PRO A 90 -6.86 -13.87 21.56
N ILE A 91 -6.09 -13.15 20.75
CA ILE A 91 -5.69 -11.77 21.04
C ILE A 91 -6.59 -10.83 20.20
N LYS A 92 -7.42 -10.07 20.88
CA LYS A 92 -8.31 -9.09 20.22
C LYS A 92 -7.46 -7.97 19.59
N LEU A 93 -7.52 -7.84 18.30
CA LEU A 93 -6.89 -6.72 17.59
C LEU A 93 -7.89 -5.57 17.44
N PRO A 94 -7.46 -4.31 17.62
CA PRO A 94 -8.30 -3.19 17.29
C PRO A 94 -8.66 -3.24 15.81
N LYS A 95 -9.93 -2.96 15.49
CA LYS A 95 -10.38 -2.86 14.09
C LYS A 95 -9.52 -1.83 13.35
N PRO A 96 -9.10 -2.09 12.12
CA PRO A 96 -8.42 -1.10 11.31
C PRO A 96 -9.31 0.14 11.19
N GLN A 97 -8.81 1.29 11.62
CA GLN A 97 -9.49 2.57 11.38
C GLN A 97 -8.91 3.17 10.10
N PRO A 98 -9.74 3.61 9.15
CA PRO A 98 -9.30 4.26 7.93
C PRO A 98 -8.36 5.44 8.21
N ASP A 99 -8.71 6.30 9.16
CA ASP A 99 -7.95 7.50 9.53
C ASP A 99 -6.57 7.20 10.14
N ALA A 100 -6.31 5.94 10.52
CA ALA A 100 -5.01 5.52 11.06
C ALA A 100 -3.94 5.24 9.97
N ILE A 101 -4.30 5.32 8.69
CA ILE A 101 -3.34 5.11 7.60
C ILE A 101 -2.48 6.36 7.43
N LYS A 102 -1.25 6.26 7.90
CA LYS A 102 -0.24 7.30 7.71
C LYS A 102 0.23 7.28 6.27
N ARG A 103 -0.02 8.35 5.53
CA ARG A 103 0.39 8.60 4.15
C ARG A 103 0.78 10.07 4.00
N LEU A 104 1.33 10.43 2.87
CA LEU A 104 1.45 11.81 2.42
C LEU A 104 0.21 12.19 1.61
N ASP A 105 -0.22 13.42 1.72
CA ASP A 105 -1.17 14.01 0.78
C ASP A 105 -0.43 14.50 -0.49
N ILE A 106 -1.16 14.83 -1.55
CA ILE A 106 -0.55 15.18 -2.86
C ILE A 106 0.38 16.39 -2.72
N ASP A 107 -0.02 17.41 -1.97
CA ASP A 107 0.79 18.60 -1.72
C ASP A 107 2.10 18.26 -1.00
N GLU A 108 2.07 17.36 -0.01
CA GLU A 108 3.27 16.89 0.68
C GLU A 108 4.19 16.09 -0.25
N VAL A 109 3.63 15.33 -1.22
CA VAL A 109 4.42 14.64 -2.25
C VAL A 109 5.13 15.65 -3.15
N MET A 110 4.46 16.73 -3.55
CA MET A 110 5.07 17.80 -4.35
C MET A 110 6.22 18.46 -3.58
N VAL A 111 5.99 18.88 -2.35
CA VAL A 111 7.04 19.44 -1.48
C VAL A 111 8.22 18.48 -1.30
N MET A 112 7.96 17.18 -1.17
CA MET A 112 9.01 16.16 -1.06
C MET A 112 9.86 16.07 -2.35
N LEU A 113 9.23 16.12 -3.52
CA LEU A 113 9.92 16.08 -4.82
C LEU A 113 10.69 17.38 -5.09
N ASP A 114 10.13 18.53 -4.72
CA ASP A 114 10.81 19.82 -4.80
C ASP A 114 12.03 19.87 -3.88
N ALA A 115 11.92 19.34 -2.67
CA ALA A 115 13.04 19.28 -1.72
C ALA A 115 14.19 18.39 -2.23
N VAL A 116 13.92 17.33 -2.97
CA VAL A 116 14.99 16.53 -3.58
C VAL A 116 15.65 17.23 -4.76
N GLU A 117 14.93 18.10 -5.46
CA GLU A 117 15.43 18.85 -6.60
C GLU A 117 16.22 20.08 -6.18
N SER A 118 15.67 20.88 -5.26
CA SER A 118 16.26 22.15 -4.79
C SER A 118 17.29 21.99 -3.66
N GLY A 119 17.20 20.90 -2.91
CA GLY A 119 17.97 20.71 -1.67
C GLY A 119 17.43 21.52 -0.48
N GLU A 120 16.23 22.10 -0.60
CA GLU A 120 15.59 22.82 0.48
C GLU A 120 15.26 21.90 1.66
N GLY A 121 15.43 22.42 2.89
CA GLY A 121 15.22 21.66 4.12
C GLY A 121 16.31 20.64 4.44
N LEU A 122 17.38 20.54 3.63
CA LEU A 122 18.56 19.74 3.94
C LEU A 122 19.53 20.53 4.83
N THR A 123 20.19 19.82 5.75
CA THR A 123 21.30 20.38 6.51
C THR A 123 22.54 20.55 5.63
N GLU A 124 23.49 21.41 6.00
CA GLU A 124 24.73 21.62 5.24
C GLU A 124 25.51 20.30 5.01
N LYS A 125 25.52 19.41 5.98
CA LYS A 125 26.14 18.09 5.84
C LYS A 125 25.40 17.21 4.82
N GLU A 126 24.06 17.28 4.79
CA GLU A 126 23.24 16.53 3.82
C GLU A 126 23.42 17.09 2.40
N LYS A 127 23.56 18.40 2.22
CA LYS A 127 23.78 19.06 0.92
C LYS A 127 25.04 18.58 0.22
N VAL A 128 26.15 18.39 0.95
CA VAL A 128 27.42 17.85 0.39
C VAL A 128 27.22 16.48 -0.30
N TYR A 129 26.38 15.64 0.27
CA TYR A 129 26.05 14.34 -0.31
C TYR A 129 24.96 14.46 -1.38
N TRP A 130 24.01 15.38 -1.18
CA TRP A 130 22.90 15.63 -2.09
C TRP A 130 23.36 16.03 -3.48
N GLU A 131 24.33 16.91 -3.60
CA GLU A 131 24.91 17.28 -4.90
C GLU A 131 25.38 16.08 -5.76
N LYS A 132 25.76 14.98 -5.11
CA LYS A 132 26.24 13.75 -5.76
C LYS A 132 25.17 12.66 -5.88
N THR A 133 23.96 12.89 -5.40
CA THR A 133 22.93 11.83 -5.27
C THR A 133 21.53 12.31 -5.58
N LYS A 134 21.35 13.56 -5.99
CA LYS A 134 20.04 14.18 -6.16
C LYS A 134 19.22 13.53 -7.28
N LEU A 135 19.84 13.18 -8.41
CA LEU A 135 19.13 12.54 -9.53
C LEU A 135 18.73 11.11 -9.17
N ARG A 136 19.59 10.37 -8.48
CA ARG A 136 19.28 9.05 -7.94
C ARG A 136 18.11 9.12 -6.96
N ASP A 137 18.20 10.02 -6.00
CA ASP A 137 17.21 10.18 -4.92
C ASP A 137 15.85 10.59 -5.52
N LYS A 138 15.84 11.48 -6.54
CA LYS A 138 14.66 11.87 -7.30
C LYS A 138 14.03 10.69 -8.03
N ALA A 139 14.83 9.90 -8.75
CA ALA A 139 14.33 8.71 -9.47
C ALA A 139 13.74 7.66 -8.50
N ILE A 140 14.38 7.42 -7.35
CA ILE A 140 13.88 6.51 -6.31
C ILE A 140 12.52 6.97 -5.78
N LEU A 141 12.39 8.27 -5.42
CA LEU A 141 11.15 8.81 -4.87
C LEU A 141 10.03 8.80 -5.91
N ALA A 142 10.32 9.22 -7.15
CA ALA A 142 9.35 9.21 -8.24
C ALA A 142 8.78 7.79 -8.49
N LEU A 143 9.65 6.77 -8.55
CA LEU A 143 9.21 5.39 -8.72
C LEU A 143 8.36 4.88 -7.53
N PHE A 144 8.70 5.28 -6.29
CA PHE A 144 7.89 4.90 -5.13
C PHE A 144 6.51 5.54 -5.14
N VAL A 145 6.39 6.83 -5.44
CA VAL A 145 5.08 7.53 -5.38
C VAL A 145 4.20 7.23 -6.58
N THR A 146 4.80 6.92 -7.74
CA THR A 146 4.04 6.58 -8.95
C THR A 146 3.56 5.14 -8.95
N TYR A 147 4.45 4.19 -8.68
CA TYR A 147 4.15 2.75 -8.81
C TYR A 147 3.90 2.05 -7.48
N GLY A 148 4.15 2.72 -6.35
CA GLY A 148 4.02 2.11 -5.04
C GLY A 148 4.88 0.86 -4.87
N LEU A 149 6.07 0.80 -5.45
CA LEU A 149 6.96 -0.37 -5.42
C LEU A 149 7.26 -0.80 -3.99
N ARG A 150 7.44 -2.12 -3.79
CA ARG A 150 8.01 -2.60 -2.54
C ARG A 150 9.50 -2.26 -2.48
N LEU A 151 10.03 -2.05 -1.29
CA LEU A 151 11.46 -1.70 -1.11
C LEU A 151 12.41 -2.63 -1.88
N ASN A 152 12.16 -3.93 -1.84
CA ASN A 152 13.01 -4.90 -2.52
C ASN A 152 12.77 -4.91 -4.03
N GLU A 153 11.54 -4.65 -4.51
CA GLU A 153 11.24 -4.49 -5.93
C GLU A 153 12.08 -3.34 -6.52
N LEU A 154 12.11 -2.19 -5.84
CA LEU A 154 12.93 -1.04 -6.26
C LEU A 154 14.43 -1.32 -6.15
N ARG A 155 14.88 -1.94 -5.06
CA ARG A 155 16.29 -2.24 -4.82
C ARG A 155 16.88 -3.17 -5.90
N GLU A 156 16.10 -4.14 -6.35
CA GLU A 156 16.53 -5.16 -7.32
C GLU A 156 16.41 -4.68 -8.78
N LEU A 157 15.96 -3.44 -9.02
CA LEU A 157 15.96 -2.89 -10.37
C LEU A 157 17.39 -2.84 -10.94
N ASN A 158 17.50 -3.24 -12.18
CA ASN A 158 18.69 -3.22 -13.00
C ASN A 158 18.50 -2.24 -14.17
N ILE A 159 19.56 -1.84 -14.84
CA ILE A 159 19.46 -1.09 -16.10
C ILE A 159 18.72 -1.95 -17.13
N SER A 160 19.08 -3.23 -17.24
CA SER A 160 18.42 -4.21 -18.09
C SER A 160 16.96 -4.48 -17.76
N SER A 161 16.49 -4.03 -16.60
CA SER A 161 15.05 -4.10 -16.28
C SER A 161 14.20 -3.16 -17.12
N PHE A 162 14.79 -2.12 -17.73
CA PHE A 162 14.08 -1.10 -18.50
C PHE A 162 14.19 -1.33 -20.00
N ASN A 163 13.03 -1.27 -20.66
CA ASN A 163 12.93 -1.23 -22.11
C ASN A 163 12.31 0.12 -22.51
N PHE A 164 13.14 1.14 -22.62
CA PHE A 164 12.69 2.50 -22.95
C PHE A 164 12.03 2.59 -24.34
N SER A 165 12.44 1.74 -25.29
CA SER A 165 11.83 1.71 -26.63
C SER A 165 10.37 1.24 -26.60
N ARG A 166 10.02 0.36 -25.65
CA ARG A 166 8.67 -0.15 -25.47
C ARG A 166 7.90 0.61 -24.39
N GLY A 167 8.56 1.51 -23.67
CA GLY A 167 7.94 2.24 -22.56
C GLY A 167 7.54 1.35 -21.40
N GLU A 168 8.37 0.35 -21.07
CA GLU A 168 8.07 -0.63 -20.02
C GLU A 168 9.30 -0.98 -19.18
N PHE A 169 9.07 -1.43 -17.96
CA PHE A 169 10.13 -1.98 -17.10
C PHE A 169 9.65 -3.21 -16.33
N LYS A 170 10.60 -4.06 -15.98
CA LYS A 170 10.39 -5.35 -15.33
C LYS A 170 10.67 -5.25 -13.84
N ILE A 171 9.79 -5.83 -13.03
CA ILE A 171 9.99 -6.01 -11.59
C ILE A 171 9.81 -7.48 -11.18
N TYR A 172 10.48 -7.89 -10.12
CA TYR A 172 10.31 -9.22 -9.53
C TYR A 172 9.53 -9.11 -8.22
N ARG A 173 8.35 -9.74 -8.18
CA ARG A 173 7.49 -9.78 -7.02
C ARG A 173 7.74 -11.02 -6.16
N LYS A 174 6.96 -11.20 -5.09
CA LYS A 174 7.08 -12.38 -4.23
C LYS A 174 7.11 -13.68 -5.02
N ARG A 175 7.92 -14.64 -4.58
CA ARG A 175 8.11 -15.96 -5.22
C ARG A 175 8.70 -15.89 -6.64
N GLY A 176 9.42 -14.82 -6.97
CA GLY A 176 10.06 -14.68 -8.28
C GLY A 176 9.11 -14.36 -9.43
N LYS A 177 7.86 -13.98 -9.17
CA LYS A 177 6.91 -13.60 -10.21
C LYS A 177 7.42 -12.35 -10.94
N GLU A 178 7.71 -12.49 -12.22
CA GLU A 178 8.05 -11.39 -13.11
C GLU A 178 6.79 -10.63 -13.53
N VAL A 179 6.85 -9.30 -13.47
CA VAL A 179 5.76 -8.41 -13.90
C VAL A 179 6.33 -7.27 -14.72
N LEU A 180 5.77 -7.07 -15.92
CA LEU A 180 6.04 -5.91 -16.75
C LEU A 180 5.14 -4.75 -16.31
N MET A 181 5.72 -3.59 -16.14
CA MET A 181 5.06 -2.34 -15.74
C MET A 181 5.26 -1.31 -16.84
N PRO A 182 4.22 -0.62 -17.31
CA PRO A 182 4.39 0.51 -18.20
C PRO A 182 5.15 1.63 -17.48
N ILE A 183 6.08 2.30 -18.14
CA ILE A 183 6.75 3.47 -17.59
C ILE A 183 6.11 4.75 -18.15
N ASN A 184 5.70 5.66 -17.26
CA ASN A 184 5.24 6.97 -17.68
C ASN A 184 6.43 7.89 -18.00
N LYS A 185 6.19 8.90 -18.82
CA LYS A 185 7.24 9.79 -19.34
C LYS A 185 8.04 10.51 -18.23
N THR A 186 7.38 10.89 -17.16
CA THR A 186 8.02 11.55 -16.01
C THR A 186 9.02 10.62 -15.33
N CYS A 187 8.63 9.38 -15.02
CA CYS A 187 9.53 8.40 -14.42
C CYS A 187 10.63 7.98 -15.38
N GLU A 188 10.34 7.84 -16.67
CA GLU A 188 11.33 7.57 -17.69
C GLU A 188 12.43 8.64 -17.68
N ASN A 189 12.06 9.92 -17.77
CA ASN A 189 12.99 11.04 -17.78
C ASN A 189 13.89 11.05 -16.55
N VAL A 190 13.33 10.95 -15.34
CA VAL A 190 14.16 10.99 -14.11
C VAL A 190 15.09 9.77 -13.96
N VAL A 191 14.70 8.62 -14.50
CA VAL A 191 15.57 7.43 -14.52
C VAL A 191 16.69 7.60 -15.54
N ILE A 192 16.39 8.10 -16.73
CA ILE A 192 17.37 8.39 -17.79
C ILE A 192 18.36 9.47 -17.31
N ASP A 193 17.87 10.55 -16.69
CA ASP A 193 18.75 11.61 -16.15
C ASP A 193 19.72 11.05 -15.12
N TYR A 194 19.25 10.20 -14.21
CA TYR A 194 20.12 9.55 -13.25
C TYR A 194 21.17 8.66 -13.93
N ILE A 195 20.77 7.84 -14.92
CA ILE A 195 21.68 6.95 -15.65
C ILE A 195 22.75 7.73 -16.39
N ASN A 196 22.35 8.83 -17.06
CA ASN A 196 23.25 9.57 -17.94
C ASN A 196 24.17 10.55 -17.22
N TYR A 197 23.71 11.16 -16.12
CA TYR A 197 24.41 12.31 -15.53
C TYR A 197 24.96 12.05 -14.12
N GLU A 198 24.51 11.03 -13.41
CA GLU A 198 24.97 10.82 -12.03
C GLU A 198 25.47 9.38 -11.77
N ARG A 199 24.86 8.39 -12.41
CA ARG A 199 25.27 7.01 -12.21
C ARG A 199 26.66 6.76 -12.86
N PRO A 200 27.62 6.12 -12.13
CA PRO A 200 28.87 5.70 -12.74
C PRO A 200 28.61 4.76 -13.93
N LYS A 201 29.45 4.85 -14.96
CA LYS A 201 29.37 3.96 -16.13
C LYS A 201 29.53 2.51 -15.69
N SER A 202 28.84 1.58 -16.36
CA SER A 202 28.87 0.16 -16.00
C SER A 202 30.28 -0.43 -16.08
N GLU A 203 31.09 -0.03 -17.08
CA GLU A 203 32.50 -0.43 -17.27
C GLU A 203 33.42 -0.03 -16.10
N ASP A 204 33.06 1.02 -15.34
CA ASP A 204 33.81 1.50 -14.17
C ASP A 204 33.40 0.81 -12.86
N LEU A 205 32.50 -0.17 -12.92
CA LEU A 205 31.93 -0.83 -11.77
C LEU A 205 32.39 -2.29 -11.65
N PRO A 206 32.46 -2.84 -10.42
CA PRO A 206 32.63 -4.26 -10.22
C PRO A 206 31.56 -5.07 -10.96
N GLU A 207 31.91 -6.22 -11.50
CA GLU A 207 31.09 -7.06 -12.37
C GLU A 207 29.71 -7.39 -11.74
N ASP A 208 29.68 -7.65 -10.43
CA ASP A 208 28.48 -8.00 -9.68
C ASP A 208 27.44 -6.85 -9.53
N VAL A 209 27.83 -5.61 -9.85
CA VAL A 209 26.96 -4.42 -9.74
C VAL A 209 26.85 -3.61 -11.03
N GLN A 210 27.46 -4.03 -12.13
CA GLN A 210 27.44 -3.30 -13.41
C GLN A 210 26.03 -3.02 -13.91
N ASP A 211 25.11 -3.97 -13.73
CA ASP A 211 23.72 -3.84 -14.15
C ASP A 211 22.81 -3.23 -13.06
N ALA A 212 23.29 -3.08 -11.82
CA ALA A 212 22.48 -2.52 -10.74
C ALA A 212 22.09 -1.07 -11.04
N LEU A 213 20.77 -0.76 -11.04
CA LEU A 213 20.30 0.60 -11.32
C LEU A 213 20.76 1.57 -10.22
N PHE A 214 20.40 1.34 -8.96
CA PHE A 214 20.65 2.28 -7.88
C PHE A 214 21.88 1.93 -7.07
N LEU A 215 22.86 2.82 -7.11
CA LEU A 215 24.17 2.65 -6.47
C LEU A 215 24.39 3.62 -5.30
N SER A 216 25.19 3.18 -4.35
CA SER A 216 25.75 4.05 -3.29
C SER A 216 26.98 4.80 -3.83
N LEU A 217 27.44 5.81 -3.08
CA LEU A 217 28.70 6.51 -3.39
C LEU A 217 29.94 5.58 -3.34
N GLN A 218 29.83 4.43 -2.64
CA GLN A 218 30.87 3.38 -2.66
C GLN A 218 30.75 2.44 -3.85
N ARG A 219 29.95 2.78 -4.87
CA ARG A 219 29.75 1.96 -6.08
C ARG A 219 29.21 0.55 -5.79
N LYS A 220 28.34 0.42 -4.77
CA LYS A 220 27.65 -0.82 -4.41
C LYS A 220 26.16 -0.63 -4.57
N ARG A 221 25.40 -1.69 -4.86
CA ARG A 221 23.94 -1.66 -4.89
C ARG A 221 23.42 -1.09 -3.55
N LEU A 222 22.45 -0.16 -3.61
CA LEU A 222 21.87 0.43 -2.42
C LEU A 222 21.30 -0.62 -1.47
N THR A 223 21.62 -0.47 -0.19
CA THR A 223 21.08 -1.34 0.84
C THR A 223 19.64 -0.96 1.21
N PRO A 224 18.82 -1.91 1.70
CA PRO A 224 17.48 -1.60 2.20
C PRO A 224 17.49 -0.54 3.32
N ARG A 225 18.56 -0.47 4.10
CA ARG A 225 18.73 0.54 5.15
C ARG A 225 18.93 1.94 4.54
N ALA A 226 19.81 2.06 3.54
CA ALA A 226 20.07 3.33 2.86
C ALA A 226 18.81 3.89 2.20
N ILE A 227 18.03 3.04 1.49
CA ILE A 227 16.76 3.44 0.87
C ILE A 227 15.76 3.91 1.93
N ARG A 228 15.65 3.22 3.08
CA ARG A 228 14.77 3.67 4.17
C ARG A 228 15.20 5.02 4.75
N GLN A 229 16.50 5.24 4.90
CA GLN A 229 17.02 6.52 5.42
C GLN A 229 16.79 7.66 4.43
N LEU A 230 16.98 7.42 3.13
CA LEU A 230 16.67 8.35 2.06
C LEU A 230 15.19 8.76 2.10
N VAL A 231 14.27 7.80 2.11
CA VAL A 231 12.83 8.07 2.16
C VAL A 231 12.46 8.82 3.44
N LYS A 232 13.01 8.43 4.61
CA LYS A 232 12.78 9.16 5.86
C LYS A 232 13.29 10.61 5.80
N LYS A 233 14.44 10.83 5.19
CA LYS A 233 15.02 12.17 5.03
C LYS A 233 14.04 13.09 4.31
N TYR A 234 13.62 12.77 3.12
CA TYR A 234 12.76 13.65 2.33
C TYR A 234 11.32 13.72 2.85
N THR A 235 10.75 12.62 3.32
CA THR A 235 9.41 12.67 3.93
C THR A 235 9.37 13.45 5.24
N SER A 236 10.46 13.52 5.99
CA SER A 236 10.52 14.37 7.20
C SER A 236 10.56 15.86 6.87
N ILE A 237 11.07 16.24 5.70
CA ILE A 237 11.08 17.63 5.23
C ILE A 237 9.65 18.08 4.93
N CYS A 238 8.93 17.37 4.04
CA CYS A 238 7.57 17.76 3.69
C CYS A 238 6.57 17.65 4.85
N MET A 239 6.86 16.82 5.84
CA MET A 239 6.04 16.70 7.05
C MET A 239 6.47 17.68 8.17
N HIS A 240 7.46 18.52 7.94
CA HIS A 240 8.03 19.45 8.93
C HIS A 240 8.35 18.78 10.27
N THR A 241 9.01 17.60 10.23
CA THR A 241 9.29 16.80 11.42
C THR A 241 10.76 16.36 11.47
N SER A 242 11.19 15.79 12.61
CA SER A 242 12.53 15.25 12.75
C SER A 242 12.79 14.03 11.86
N ARG A 243 14.04 13.78 11.46
CA ARG A 243 14.44 12.71 10.53
C ARG A 243 14.00 11.31 10.98
N ASP A 244 13.95 11.05 12.27
CA ASP A 244 13.51 9.77 12.83
C ASP A 244 12.00 9.52 12.68
N LYS A 245 11.18 10.58 12.56
CA LYS A 245 9.72 10.53 12.39
C LYS A 245 9.28 10.47 10.94
N GLY A 246 10.18 10.68 9.99
CA GLY A 246 9.90 10.53 8.56
C GLY A 246 9.33 9.15 8.21
N TYR A 247 8.58 9.09 7.11
CA TYR A 247 7.91 7.87 6.69
C TYR A 247 8.88 6.84 6.08
N SER A 248 8.43 5.61 6.01
CA SER A 248 9.15 4.51 5.36
C SER A 248 8.63 4.28 3.94
N PRO A 249 9.35 3.53 3.08
CA PRO A 249 8.88 3.15 1.74
C PRO A 249 7.48 2.50 1.73
N HIS A 250 7.14 1.76 2.79
CA HIS A 250 5.79 1.18 2.91
C HIS A 250 4.70 2.26 3.01
N LYS A 251 5.02 3.42 3.61
CA LYS A 251 4.08 4.55 3.68
C LYS A 251 3.96 5.27 2.34
N LEU A 252 5.04 5.37 1.56
CA LEU A 252 4.96 5.89 0.18
C LEU A 252 4.11 4.99 -0.72
N ARG A 253 4.15 3.67 -0.51
CA ARG A 253 3.22 2.75 -1.19
C ARG A 253 1.77 3.00 -0.77
N ALA A 254 1.50 3.32 0.51
CA ALA A 254 0.18 3.73 0.95
C ALA A 254 -0.23 5.08 0.33
N THR A 255 0.71 6.02 0.21
CA THR A 255 0.53 7.29 -0.52
C THR A 255 0.12 7.03 -1.97
N ALA A 256 0.90 6.25 -2.73
CA ALA A 256 0.59 5.90 -4.12
C ALA A 256 -0.81 5.28 -4.26
N ALA A 257 -1.14 4.29 -3.40
CA ALA A 257 -2.45 3.65 -3.41
C ALA A 257 -3.59 4.65 -3.19
N THR A 258 -3.44 5.54 -2.22
CA THR A 258 -4.47 6.53 -1.89
C THR A 258 -4.60 7.60 -2.98
N SER A 259 -3.48 8.11 -3.51
CA SER A 259 -3.49 9.10 -4.59
C SER A 259 -4.19 8.55 -5.84
N LEU A 260 -3.92 7.30 -6.22
CA LEU A 260 -4.60 6.65 -7.35
C LEU A 260 -6.12 6.55 -7.12
N ILE A 261 -6.56 6.14 -5.92
CA ILE A 261 -7.99 6.07 -5.59
C ILE A 261 -8.63 7.48 -5.59
N GLN A 262 -7.92 8.48 -5.07
CA GLN A 262 -8.39 9.88 -5.09
C GLN A 262 -8.47 10.45 -6.51
N SER A 263 -7.61 9.99 -7.42
CA SER A 263 -7.64 10.32 -8.85
C SER A 263 -8.74 9.57 -9.63
N GLY A 264 -9.58 8.77 -8.97
CA GLY A 264 -10.74 8.13 -9.60
C GLY A 264 -10.54 6.68 -10.03
N PHE A 265 -9.33 6.11 -9.91
CA PHE A 265 -9.11 4.70 -10.24
C PHE A 265 -9.84 3.78 -9.28
N SER A 266 -10.35 2.64 -9.79
CA SER A 266 -11.07 1.69 -8.95
C SER A 266 -10.12 0.99 -7.96
N ILE A 267 -10.69 0.50 -6.84
CA ILE A 267 -9.94 -0.30 -5.86
C ILE A 267 -9.31 -1.54 -6.50
N TYR A 268 -9.98 -2.11 -7.50
CA TYR A 268 -9.52 -3.30 -8.20
C TYR A 268 -8.33 -3.01 -9.10
N ASP A 269 -8.32 -1.86 -9.79
CA ASP A 269 -7.19 -1.41 -10.61
C ASP A 269 -5.97 -1.14 -9.75
N VAL A 270 -6.15 -0.43 -8.64
CA VAL A 270 -5.09 -0.16 -7.67
C VAL A 270 -4.57 -1.44 -7.02
N LYS A 271 -5.46 -2.40 -6.70
CA LYS A 271 -5.06 -3.72 -6.23
C LYS A 271 -4.22 -4.46 -7.28
N ALA A 272 -4.65 -4.44 -8.55
CA ALA A 272 -3.93 -5.09 -9.64
C ALA A 272 -2.54 -4.48 -9.84
N LEU A 273 -2.45 -3.14 -9.91
CA LEU A 273 -1.17 -2.42 -10.03
C LEU A 273 -0.21 -2.78 -8.90
N LEU A 274 -0.71 -2.75 -7.66
CA LEU A 274 0.10 -2.99 -6.47
C LEU A 274 0.32 -4.48 -6.17
N ASP A 275 -0.40 -5.42 -6.80
CA ASP A 275 -0.35 -6.87 -6.50
C ASP A 275 -0.59 -7.14 -5.01
N HIS A 276 -1.69 -6.64 -4.49
CA HIS A 276 -2.14 -6.94 -3.14
C HIS A 276 -2.87 -8.27 -3.13
N ASP A 277 -2.40 -9.23 -2.34
CA ASP A 277 -3.03 -10.55 -2.19
C ASP A 277 -4.48 -10.42 -1.70
N ASN A 278 -4.75 -9.41 -0.84
CA ASN A 278 -6.08 -9.20 -0.26
C ASN A 278 -6.64 -7.81 -0.60
N VAL A 279 -7.89 -7.77 -1.09
CA VAL A 279 -8.65 -6.53 -1.36
C VAL A 279 -8.79 -5.69 -0.10
N THR A 280 -8.93 -6.31 1.08
CA THR A 280 -9.08 -5.61 2.36
C THR A 280 -7.95 -4.59 2.60
N THR A 281 -6.73 -4.88 2.14
CA THR A 281 -5.61 -3.93 2.24
C THR A 281 -5.87 -2.68 1.39
N THR A 282 -6.45 -2.83 0.20
CA THR A 282 -6.76 -1.71 -0.70
C THR A 282 -8.04 -0.98 -0.27
N GLN A 283 -9.02 -1.69 0.30
CA GLN A 283 -10.25 -1.11 0.85
C GLN A 283 -9.98 -0.09 1.96
N LEU A 284 -8.95 -0.31 2.76
CA LEU A 284 -8.54 0.65 3.79
C LEU A 284 -8.13 2.01 3.19
N TYR A 285 -7.57 2.02 1.97
CA TYR A 285 -7.21 3.25 1.27
C TYR A 285 -8.43 3.96 0.65
N ALA A 286 -9.42 3.19 0.20
CA ALA A 286 -10.64 3.72 -0.39
C ALA A 286 -11.52 4.47 0.64
N ALA A 287 -11.48 4.05 1.90
CA ALA A 287 -12.23 4.72 2.97
C ALA A 287 -11.77 6.17 3.23
N HIS A 288 -10.63 6.60 2.64
CA HIS A 288 -10.15 7.99 2.70
C HIS A 288 -10.69 8.90 1.59
N LYS A 289 -11.52 8.41 0.68
CA LYS A 289 -12.19 9.28 -0.30
C LYS A 289 -13.19 10.14 0.48
N LYS A 290 -12.81 11.39 0.76
CA LYS A 290 -13.72 12.38 1.36
C LYS A 290 -14.89 12.58 0.40
N ASN A 291 -16.12 12.50 0.92
CA ASN A 291 -17.35 12.75 0.17
C ASN A 291 -17.83 11.68 -0.83
N ILE A 292 -17.35 10.41 -0.77
CA ILE A 292 -17.87 9.33 -1.65
C ILE A 292 -19.39 9.33 -1.74
N LYS A 293 -20.11 9.49 -0.60
CA LYS A 293 -21.56 9.50 -0.59
C LYS A 293 -22.13 10.69 -1.37
N ARG A 294 -21.50 11.86 -1.22
CA ARG A 294 -21.90 13.08 -1.91
C ARG A 294 -21.60 12.99 -3.40
N ASP A 295 -20.41 12.47 -3.75
CA ASP A 295 -20.02 12.29 -5.15
C ASP A 295 -20.91 11.27 -5.86
N ILE A 296 -21.28 10.17 -5.20
CA ILE A 296 -22.24 9.18 -5.73
C ILE A 296 -23.61 9.81 -5.95
N VAL A 297 -24.12 10.55 -4.96
CA VAL A 297 -25.44 11.17 -5.06
C VAL A 297 -25.46 12.28 -6.11
N ASN A 298 -24.41 13.12 -6.18
CA ASN A 298 -24.35 14.23 -7.15
C ASN A 298 -24.09 13.76 -8.60
N ASN A 299 -23.43 12.61 -8.79
CA ASN A 299 -23.17 12.07 -10.13
C ASN A 299 -24.20 11.01 -10.54
N PHE A 300 -25.24 10.80 -9.74
CA PHE A 300 -26.32 9.86 -10.03
C PHE A 300 -27.57 10.61 -10.41
N GLU A 301 -27.64 11.04 -11.64
CA GLU A 301 -28.81 11.72 -12.21
C GLU A 301 -29.80 10.68 -12.72
N TRP A 302 -30.97 10.63 -12.04
CA TRP A 302 -32.11 9.82 -12.44
C TRP A 302 -33.03 10.51 -13.46
N LEU A 303 -32.94 11.82 -13.53
CA LEU A 303 -33.73 12.66 -14.38
C LEU A 303 -32.77 13.26 -15.41
N ASP A 304 -32.91 12.85 -16.65
CA ASP A 304 -32.47 13.70 -17.75
C ASP A 304 -33.08 15.09 -17.46
N GLU A 305 -32.27 16.12 -17.50
CA GLU A 305 -32.78 17.50 -17.56
C GLU A 305 -33.79 17.49 -18.72
N LYS A 306 -35.09 17.49 -18.37
CA LYS A 306 -36.10 17.84 -19.35
C LYS A 306 -35.67 19.21 -19.80
N GLU A 307 -35.36 19.34 -21.11
CA GLU A 307 -35.26 20.63 -21.76
C GLU A 307 -36.33 21.50 -21.16
N GLU A 308 -35.93 22.63 -20.57
CA GLU A 308 -36.86 23.67 -20.17
C GLU A 308 -37.60 24.11 -21.45
N VAL A 309 -38.73 23.43 -21.70
CA VAL A 309 -39.69 23.87 -22.70
C VAL A 309 -40.16 25.25 -22.23
N SER A 310 -39.72 26.29 -22.89
CA SER A 310 -40.06 27.66 -22.53
C SER A 310 -41.58 27.78 -22.54
N LEU A 311 -42.15 28.56 -21.64
CA LEU A 311 -43.59 28.86 -21.62
C LEU A 311 -44.10 29.46 -22.96
N ASP A 312 -43.22 29.91 -23.81
CA ASP A 312 -43.50 30.42 -25.16
C ASP A 312 -43.69 29.27 -26.18
N ASP A 313 -43.01 28.09 -25.96
CA ASP A 313 -43.20 26.91 -26.80
C ASP A 313 -44.55 26.19 -26.52
N ILE A 314 -45.03 26.28 -25.29
CA ILE A 314 -46.36 25.73 -24.88
C ILE A 314 -47.48 26.58 -25.53
N LYS A 315 -47.33 27.93 -25.61
CA LYS A 315 -48.31 28.80 -26.25
C LYS A 315 -48.35 28.66 -27.75
N ALA A 316 -47.25 28.29 -28.40
CA ALA A 316 -47.21 28.01 -29.81
C ALA A 316 -47.92 26.69 -30.16
N SER A 317 -47.82 25.65 -29.35
CA SER A 317 -48.51 24.37 -29.55
C SER A 317 -50.03 24.45 -29.33
N ASP A 318 -50.49 25.30 -28.41
CA ASP A 318 -51.92 25.55 -28.17
C ASP A 318 -52.59 26.34 -29.30
N ASN A 319 -51.84 27.18 -30.02
CA ASN A 319 -52.36 27.91 -31.19
C ASN A 319 -52.41 27.04 -32.48
N GLU A 320 -51.55 26.05 -32.62
CA GLU A 320 -51.68 25.06 -33.73
C GLU A 320 -52.79 24.02 -33.52
N SER A 321 -53.13 23.70 -32.27
CA SER A 321 -54.19 22.74 -31.93
C SER A 321 -55.61 23.37 -32.13
N ASN A 322 -55.75 24.70 -31.99
CA ASN A 322 -57.02 25.38 -32.24
C ASN A 322 -57.34 25.68 -33.72
N ASN A 323 -56.35 25.74 -34.61
CA ASN A 323 -56.56 25.91 -36.01
C ASN A 323 -56.91 24.64 -36.77
N ASN A 324 -56.80 23.47 -36.16
CA ASN A 324 -57.16 22.17 -36.79
C ASN A 324 -58.51 21.63 -36.33
N LEU A 325 -59.29 22.39 -35.52
CA LEU A 325 -60.64 21.97 -35.05
C LEU A 325 -61.78 22.58 -35.86
N GLU A 326 -61.52 23.43 -36.84
CA GLU A 326 -62.57 24.07 -37.70
C GLU A 326 -62.69 23.46 -39.11
N ALA A 327 -62.04 22.36 -39.41
CA ALA A 327 -62.09 21.78 -40.75
C ALA A 327 -62.28 20.28 -40.76
N ASN A 328 -63.28 19.73 -40.09
CA ASN A 328 -63.82 18.39 -40.43
C ASN A 328 -65.08 18.04 -39.60
N ASP A 329 -66.14 18.80 -39.87
CA ASP A 329 -67.49 18.24 -39.79
C ASP A 329 -67.82 17.70 -41.17
N VAL A 330 -68.16 16.44 -41.30
CA VAL A 330 -69.03 15.71 -42.19
C VAL A 330 -68.56 14.27 -42.38
N ASN A 331 -69.21 13.35 -41.79
CA ASN A 331 -69.92 12.17 -42.23
C ASN A 331 -69.89 11.01 -41.22
N ILE A 332 -71.10 10.79 -40.75
CA ILE A 332 -71.60 9.57 -40.07
C ILE A 332 -71.76 8.49 -41.14
N ASP A 333 -71.38 7.25 -40.83
CA ASP A 333 -72.26 6.09 -40.96
C ASP A 333 -71.60 4.81 -40.47
N THR A 334 -72.26 4.27 -39.43
CA THR A 334 -72.62 2.90 -39.12
C THR A 334 -71.79 1.73 -39.74
N GLU A 335 -71.32 0.84 -38.92
CA GLU A 335 -71.86 -0.51 -38.69
C GLU A 335 -71.11 -1.33 -37.64
N ALA A 336 -71.93 -1.98 -36.86
CA ALA A 336 -71.60 -2.92 -35.78
C ALA A 336 -71.01 -4.24 -36.34
N ASP A 337 -70.26 -4.98 -35.55
CA ASP A 337 -70.55 -6.32 -35.01
C ASP A 337 -69.28 -7.03 -34.44
N ILE A 338 -69.35 -7.32 -33.23
CA ILE A 338 -69.38 -8.61 -32.49
C ILE A 338 -68.30 -9.66 -32.84
N LYS A 339 -67.64 -10.09 -31.79
CA LYS A 339 -67.28 -11.43 -31.24
C LYS A 339 -65.81 -11.55 -30.87
N ASP A 340 -65.59 -11.60 -29.63
CA ASP A 340 -65.55 -12.74 -28.68
C ASP A 340 -64.61 -13.93 -29.02
N LYS A 341 -63.82 -14.25 -27.99
CA LYS A 341 -63.21 -15.52 -27.55
C LYS A 341 -61.70 -15.64 -27.60
N ASN A 342 -61.14 -15.60 -26.43
CA ASN A 342 -60.71 -16.71 -25.53
C ASN A 342 -59.52 -17.58 -25.99
N GLN A 343 -58.59 -17.68 -25.03
CA GLN A 343 -57.77 -18.88 -24.67
C GLN A 343 -56.66 -19.26 -25.71
N GLU A 344 -55.41 -19.27 -25.35
CA GLU A 344 -54.73 -20.06 -24.32
C GLU A 344 -53.48 -19.30 -23.79
#